data_26bf779f0762a76ee6dbc632c2431a6a
#
_entry.id   26bf779f0762a76ee6dbc632c2431a6a
#
_cell.length_a   1.000
_cell.length_b   1.000
_cell.length_c   1.000
_cell.angle_alpha   90.00
_cell.angle_beta   90.00
_cell.angle_gamma   90.00
#
_symmetry.space_group_name_H-M   'P 1'
#
loop_
_entity.id
_entity.type
_entity.pdbx_description
1 polymer ?
#
loop_
_entity_poly.entity_id
_entity_poly.type
_entity_poly.pdbx_seq_one_letter_code
_entity_poly.pdbx_strand_id
1 'polypeptide(L)'
;MRRLYFLAPDTQMAKAIVDDLLRARIIWHHIHVLADHSVTLDELPEASLLQSSDVVHALERGVALGGATGALIGLVALVYPPAELVIAGGAVVALTVVGAGFGAWTAGMIGIAEPNARLQRFRGAIKQGQILIMADVPALREQEIEQMIARHFPNADLEGGEPTSPVFP
;
A
#
# COMPACT_ATOMS: atom_id res chain seq x y z
N MET A 1 11.63 10.92 -3.95
CA MET A 1 10.32 11.56 -4.11
C MET A 1 9.68 11.72 -2.75
N ARG A 2 8.71 12.62 -2.63
CA ARG A 2 7.90 12.84 -1.41
C ARG A 2 6.44 12.68 -1.80
N ARG A 3 5.65 12.05 -0.94
CA ARG A 3 4.21 11.87 -1.15
C ARG A 3 3.47 12.91 -0.34
N LEU A 4 2.71 13.75 -1.02
CA LEU A 4 1.80 14.72 -0.44
C LEU A 4 0.40 14.14 -0.36
N TYR A 5 -0.32 14.49 0.68
CA TYR A 5 -1.69 14.04 0.93
C TYR A 5 -2.62 15.26 1.00
N PHE A 6 -3.68 15.25 0.20
CA PHE A 6 -4.70 16.29 0.19
C PHE A 6 -6.07 15.65 0.37
N LEU A 7 -6.88 16.17 1.27
CA LEU A 7 -8.27 15.78 1.44
C LEU A 7 -9.18 16.80 0.75
N ALA A 8 -9.97 16.35 -0.20
CA ALA A 8 -10.99 17.13 -0.88
C ALA A 8 -12.38 16.74 -0.36
N PRO A 9 -13.27 17.70 -0.05
CA PRO A 9 -14.60 17.41 0.43
C PRO A 9 -15.52 16.78 -0.60
N ASP A 10 -15.24 16.99 -1.89
CA ASP A 10 -16.06 16.49 -3.00
C ASP A 10 -15.25 16.18 -4.25
N THR A 11 -15.88 15.51 -5.23
CA THR A 11 -15.29 15.10 -6.51
C THR A 11 -14.88 16.29 -7.38
N GLN A 12 -15.63 17.41 -7.30
CA GLN A 12 -15.34 18.60 -8.10
C GLN A 12 -14.03 19.24 -7.65
N MET A 13 -13.82 19.39 -6.35
CA MET A 13 -12.55 19.88 -5.80
C MET A 13 -11.42 18.90 -6.05
N ALA A 14 -11.66 17.59 -5.94
CA ALA A 14 -10.65 16.57 -6.24
C ALA A 14 -10.17 16.67 -7.70
N LYS A 15 -11.08 16.81 -8.66
CA LYS A 15 -10.73 17.04 -10.09
C LYS A 15 -9.92 18.31 -10.27
N ALA A 16 -10.32 19.42 -9.65
CA ALA A 16 -9.61 20.68 -9.74
C ALA A 16 -8.18 20.61 -9.16
N ILE A 17 -7.98 19.91 -8.03
CA ILE A 17 -6.65 19.67 -7.46
C ILE A 17 -5.79 18.82 -8.40
N VAL A 18 -6.34 17.74 -8.97
CA VAL A 18 -5.63 16.88 -9.94
C VAL A 18 -5.24 17.70 -11.18
N ASP A 19 -6.12 18.53 -11.72
CA ASP A 19 -5.83 19.40 -12.86
C ASP A 19 -4.69 20.39 -12.56
N ASP A 20 -4.67 20.98 -11.38
CA ASP A 20 -3.59 21.89 -10.97
C ASP A 20 -2.25 21.16 -10.78
N LEU A 21 -2.26 19.94 -10.24
CA LEU A 21 -1.07 19.10 -10.15
C LEU A 21 -0.53 18.75 -11.55
N LEU A 22 -1.40 18.44 -12.51
CA LEU A 22 -1.02 18.18 -13.91
C LEU A 22 -0.45 19.43 -14.59
N ARG A 23 -1.05 20.60 -14.37
CA ARG A 23 -0.52 21.90 -14.85
C ARG A 23 0.86 22.21 -14.25
N ALA A 24 1.07 21.80 -12.99
CA ALA A 24 2.39 21.88 -12.34
C ALA A 24 3.37 20.80 -12.84
N ARG A 25 3.02 20.06 -13.91
CA ARG A 25 3.84 18.99 -14.54
C ARG A 25 4.11 17.81 -13.61
N ILE A 26 3.21 17.51 -12.68
CA ILE A 26 3.20 16.22 -12.00
C ILE A 26 2.54 15.22 -12.95
N ILE A 27 3.24 14.10 -13.20
CA ILE A 27 2.80 13.10 -14.17
C ILE A 27 1.59 12.35 -13.62
N TRP A 28 0.61 12.02 -14.47
CA TRP A 28 -0.61 11.29 -14.13
C TRP A 28 -0.37 10.05 -13.25
N HIS A 29 0.65 9.26 -13.58
CA HIS A 29 1.01 8.05 -12.81
C HIS A 29 1.58 8.32 -11.40
N HIS A 30 1.87 9.57 -11.08
CA HIS A 30 2.31 10.00 -9.75
C HIS A 30 1.18 10.60 -8.91
N ILE A 31 -0.05 10.60 -9.46
CA ILE A 31 -1.24 11.09 -8.78
C ILE A 31 -2.16 9.88 -8.55
N HIS A 32 -2.60 9.68 -7.33
CA HIS A 32 -3.46 8.56 -6.94
C HIS A 32 -4.60 9.09 -6.09
N VAL A 33 -5.82 8.66 -6.39
CA VAL A 33 -7.02 9.12 -5.70
C VAL A 33 -7.68 7.94 -5.00
N LEU A 34 -8.03 8.12 -3.74
CA LEU A 34 -8.72 7.13 -2.93
C LEU A 34 -9.99 7.75 -2.36
N ALA A 35 -11.11 7.09 -2.58
CA ALA A 35 -12.42 7.47 -2.05
C ALA A 35 -13.16 6.24 -1.52
N ASP A 36 -14.29 6.46 -0.85
CA ASP A 36 -15.21 5.38 -0.50
C ASP A 36 -15.85 4.80 -1.77
N HIS A 37 -16.19 3.51 -1.74
CA HIS A 37 -16.83 2.81 -2.87
C HIS A 37 -18.17 3.43 -3.33
N SER A 38 -18.79 4.26 -2.48
CA SER A 38 -20.02 5.00 -2.80
C SER A 38 -19.78 6.22 -3.69
N VAL A 39 -18.52 6.66 -3.83
CA VAL A 39 -18.14 7.85 -4.60
C VAL A 39 -17.64 7.43 -5.98
N THR A 40 -18.27 7.92 -7.03
CA THR A 40 -17.83 7.67 -8.41
C THR A 40 -16.65 8.61 -8.73
N LEU A 41 -15.50 8.04 -9.02
CA LEU A 41 -14.28 8.80 -9.34
C LEU A 41 -14.15 9.18 -10.83
N ASP A 42 -15.02 8.61 -11.70
CA ASP A 42 -15.04 8.84 -13.17
C ASP A 42 -13.64 8.81 -13.82
N GLU A 43 -13.11 9.99 -14.16
CA GLU A 43 -11.84 10.15 -14.87
C GLU A 43 -10.63 10.38 -13.93
N LEU A 44 -10.77 10.18 -12.61
CA LEU A 44 -9.67 10.37 -11.67
C LEU A 44 -8.77 9.13 -11.58
N PRO A 45 -7.45 9.28 -11.33
CA PRO A 45 -6.51 8.17 -11.22
C PRO A 45 -6.72 7.41 -9.89
N GLU A 46 -7.46 6.31 -9.92
CA GLU A 46 -7.68 5.49 -8.73
C GLU A 46 -6.37 4.88 -8.19
N ALA A 47 -6.24 4.87 -6.87
CA ALA A 47 -5.13 4.21 -6.19
C ALA A 47 -5.22 2.69 -6.41
N SER A 48 -4.10 2.07 -6.80
CA SER A 48 -4.04 0.61 -6.97
C SER A 48 -4.18 -0.12 -5.62
N LEU A 49 -4.52 -1.43 -5.66
CA LEU A 49 -4.58 -2.27 -4.47
C LEU A 49 -3.27 -2.26 -3.66
N LEU A 50 -2.12 -2.20 -4.34
CA LEU A 50 -0.80 -2.13 -3.69
C LEU A 50 -0.57 -0.80 -2.95
N GLN A 51 -1.28 0.26 -3.33
CA GLN A 51 -1.15 1.59 -2.73
C GLN A 51 -2.19 1.82 -1.64
N SER A 52 -3.37 1.22 -1.77
CA SER A 52 -4.50 1.37 -0.84
C SER A 52 -4.51 0.33 0.28
N SER A 53 -3.87 -0.83 0.09
CA SER A 53 -3.83 -1.93 1.06
C SER A 53 -2.42 -2.23 1.57
N ASP A 54 -2.32 -2.95 2.69
CA ASP A 54 -1.05 -3.35 3.31
C ASP A 54 -0.53 -4.71 2.80
N VAL A 55 -0.96 -5.10 1.60
CA VAL A 55 -0.69 -6.44 1.03
C VAL A 55 0.79 -6.78 0.94
N VAL A 56 1.66 -5.82 0.60
CA VAL A 56 3.10 -6.06 0.46
C VAL A 56 3.73 -6.44 1.80
N HIS A 57 3.46 -5.67 2.84
CA HIS A 57 3.96 -5.97 4.19
C HIS A 57 3.36 -7.26 4.76
N ALA A 58 2.10 -7.55 4.44
CA ALA A 58 1.47 -8.81 4.81
C ALA A 58 2.15 -10.00 4.14
N LEU A 59 2.44 -9.92 2.83
CA LEU A 59 3.17 -10.94 2.09
C LEU A 59 4.57 -11.20 2.68
N GLU A 60 5.35 -10.15 2.94
CA GLU A 60 6.68 -10.26 3.55
C GLU A 60 6.64 -10.99 4.90
N ARG A 61 5.70 -10.62 5.77
CA ARG A 61 5.48 -11.28 7.06
C ARG A 61 5.04 -12.72 6.88
N GLY A 62 4.15 -12.98 5.93
CA GLY A 62 3.66 -14.31 5.61
C GLY A 62 4.77 -15.24 5.14
N VAL A 63 5.64 -14.77 4.24
CA VAL A 63 6.83 -15.52 3.78
C VAL A 63 7.76 -15.83 4.96
N ALA A 64 8.08 -14.83 5.78
CA ALA A 64 8.98 -14.99 6.91
C ALA A 64 8.46 -15.99 7.95
N LEU A 65 7.22 -15.81 8.41
CA LEU A 65 6.60 -16.67 9.40
C LEU A 65 6.33 -18.09 8.86
N GLY A 66 5.78 -18.19 7.66
CA GLY A 66 5.49 -19.46 7.02
C GLY A 66 6.77 -20.24 6.69
N GLY A 67 7.80 -19.56 6.19
CA GLY A 67 9.11 -20.15 5.93
C GLY A 67 9.80 -20.65 7.20
N ALA A 68 9.81 -19.84 8.27
CA ALA A 68 10.37 -20.23 9.57
C ALA A 68 9.64 -21.45 10.15
N THR A 69 8.28 -21.45 10.11
CA THR A 69 7.46 -22.58 10.57
C THR A 69 7.73 -23.82 9.74
N GLY A 70 7.79 -23.71 8.42
CA GLY A 70 8.11 -24.82 7.52
C GLY A 70 9.50 -25.39 7.77
N ALA A 71 10.50 -24.55 8.01
CA ALA A 71 11.85 -24.98 8.37
C ALA A 71 11.89 -25.75 9.70
N LEU A 72 11.18 -25.24 10.73
CA LEU A 72 11.09 -25.93 12.03
C LEU A 72 10.41 -27.30 11.90
N ILE A 73 9.31 -27.39 11.17
CA ILE A 73 8.62 -28.65 10.90
C ILE A 73 9.55 -29.62 10.16
N GLY A 74 10.29 -29.13 9.15
CA GLY A 74 11.27 -29.91 8.41
C GLY A 74 12.40 -30.44 9.28
N LEU A 75 12.91 -29.63 10.22
CA LEU A 75 13.94 -30.04 11.18
C LEU A 75 13.41 -31.09 12.16
N VAL A 76 12.19 -30.92 12.67
CA VAL A 76 11.54 -31.93 13.53
C VAL A 76 11.36 -33.23 12.79
N ALA A 77 10.88 -33.20 11.54
CA ALA A 77 10.71 -34.39 10.72
C ALA A 77 12.04 -35.08 10.38
N LEU A 78 13.14 -34.35 10.31
CA LEU A 78 14.48 -34.91 10.10
C LEU A 78 14.96 -35.67 11.34
N VAL A 79 14.70 -35.17 12.55
CA VAL A 79 15.11 -35.76 13.83
C VAL A 79 14.19 -36.91 14.23
N TYR A 80 12.90 -36.75 13.98
CA TYR A 80 11.85 -37.73 14.30
C TYR A 80 11.07 -38.07 13.02
N PRO A 81 11.68 -38.86 12.11
CA PRO A 81 11.02 -39.23 10.86
C PRO A 81 9.75 -40.01 11.14
N PRO A 82 8.62 -39.69 10.49
CA PRO A 82 7.43 -40.52 10.54
C PRO A 82 7.78 -41.91 10.03
N ALA A 83 7.17 -42.96 10.64
CA ALA A 83 7.47 -44.37 10.42
C ALA A 83 7.67 -44.66 8.90
N GLU A 84 8.80 -45.35 8.60
CA GLU A 84 9.21 -45.84 7.25
C GLU A 84 9.63 -44.75 6.20
N LEU A 85 9.59 -43.43 6.54
CA LEU A 85 10.06 -42.38 5.62
C LEU A 85 11.51 -42.00 5.91
N VAL A 86 12.39 -42.24 4.95
CA VAL A 86 13.77 -41.67 4.97
C VAL A 86 13.69 -40.22 4.52
N ILE A 87 13.71 -39.29 5.47
CA ILE A 87 13.66 -37.85 5.19
C ILE A 87 15.10 -37.36 5.05
N ALA A 88 15.48 -37.00 3.81
CA ALA A 88 16.74 -36.35 3.54
C ALA A 88 16.63 -34.83 3.77
N GLY A 89 17.78 -34.15 3.95
CA GLY A 89 17.84 -32.69 4.20
C GLY A 89 17.09 -31.84 3.18
N GLY A 90 16.82 -32.34 1.99
CA GLY A 90 15.98 -31.70 0.98
C GLY A 90 14.52 -31.46 1.43
N ALA A 91 14.00 -32.28 2.36
CA ALA A 91 12.67 -32.10 2.90
C ALA A 91 12.55 -30.82 3.75
N VAL A 92 13.61 -30.42 4.46
CA VAL A 92 13.62 -29.16 5.22
C VAL A 92 13.46 -27.98 4.27
N VAL A 93 14.20 -27.99 3.15
CA VAL A 93 14.10 -26.93 2.12
C VAL A 93 12.70 -26.93 1.50
N ALA A 94 12.18 -28.12 1.13
CA ALA A 94 10.85 -28.22 0.53
C ALA A 94 9.77 -27.70 1.48
N LEU A 95 9.77 -28.07 2.75
CA LEU A 95 8.80 -27.61 3.75
C LEU A 95 8.94 -26.11 4.05
N THR A 96 10.16 -25.57 4.02
CA THR A 96 10.41 -24.13 4.12
C THR A 96 9.73 -23.38 2.96
N VAL A 97 9.92 -23.84 1.72
CA VAL A 97 9.34 -23.22 0.52
C VAL A 97 7.81 -23.33 0.53
N VAL A 98 7.27 -24.51 0.86
CA VAL A 98 5.81 -24.72 0.96
C VAL A 98 5.23 -23.85 2.07
N GLY A 99 5.88 -23.77 3.23
CA GLY A 99 5.45 -22.92 4.34
C GLY A 99 5.49 -21.44 3.99
N ALA A 100 6.56 -20.98 3.33
CA ALA A 100 6.68 -19.61 2.85
C ALA A 100 5.56 -19.27 1.83
N GLY A 101 5.32 -20.15 0.86
CA GLY A 101 4.27 -19.97 -0.15
C GLY A 101 2.86 -19.93 0.46
N PHE A 102 2.56 -20.85 1.36
CA PHE A 102 1.27 -20.88 2.07
C PHE A 102 1.10 -19.66 2.99
N GLY A 103 2.16 -19.27 3.69
CA GLY A 103 2.18 -18.08 4.54
C GLY A 103 1.98 -16.80 3.73
N ALA A 104 2.65 -16.68 2.59
CA ALA A 104 2.45 -15.56 1.67
C ALA A 104 1.01 -15.48 1.15
N TRP A 105 0.46 -16.62 0.73
CA TRP A 105 -0.90 -16.69 0.20
C TRP A 105 -1.94 -16.28 1.24
N THR A 106 -1.90 -16.84 2.44
CA THR A 106 -2.84 -16.52 3.52
C THR A 106 -2.71 -15.08 4.00
N ALA A 107 -1.46 -14.61 4.21
CA ALA A 107 -1.19 -13.25 4.63
C ALA A 107 -1.56 -12.22 3.54
N GLY A 108 -1.38 -12.56 2.27
CA GLY A 108 -1.80 -11.74 1.14
C GLY A 108 -3.31 -11.55 1.10
N MET A 109 -4.09 -12.61 1.32
CA MET A 109 -5.56 -12.49 1.40
C MET A 109 -6.01 -11.56 2.54
N ILE A 110 -5.34 -11.62 3.70
CA ILE A 110 -5.62 -10.73 4.83
C ILE A 110 -5.18 -9.31 4.48
N GLY A 111 -3.98 -9.14 3.91
CA GLY A 111 -3.40 -7.84 3.57
C GLY A 111 -4.19 -7.05 2.53
N ILE A 112 -4.89 -7.73 1.60
CA ILE A 112 -5.79 -7.06 0.65
C ILE A 112 -7.00 -6.44 1.38
N ALA A 113 -7.49 -7.08 2.44
CA ALA A 113 -8.64 -6.61 3.20
C ALA A 113 -8.27 -5.48 4.20
N GLU A 114 -6.99 -5.36 4.55
CA GLU A 114 -6.51 -4.34 5.48
C GLU A 114 -6.07 -3.08 4.73
N PRO A 115 -6.62 -1.89 5.07
CA PRO A 115 -6.14 -0.62 4.53
C PRO A 115 -4.69 -0.39 4.92
N ASN A 116 -3.93 0.22 4.03
CA ASN A 116 -2.54 0.61 4.31
C ASN A 116 -2.45 1.37 5.64
N ALA A 117 -1.52 0.98 6.51
CA ALA A 117 -1.35 1.57 7.84
C ALA A 117 -1.16 3.11 7.78
N ARG A 118 -0.52 3.62 6.72
CA ARG A 118 -0.35 5.06 6.49
C ARG A 118 -1.66 5.77 6.15
N LEU A 119 -2.62 5.06 5.55
CA LEU A 119 -3.91 5.60 5.15
C LEU A 119 -4.98 5.47 6.24
N GLN A 120 -4.68 4.73 7.33
CA GLN A 120 -5.64 4.56 8.44
C GLN A 120 -6.06 5.89 9.07
N ARG A 121 -5.17 6.87 9.14
CA ARG A 121 -5.48 8.22 9.65
C ARG A 121 -6.56 8.93 8.83
N PHE A 122 -6.64 8.66 7.52
CA PHE A 122 -7.63 9.26 6.62
C PHE A 122 -8.94 8.48 6.52
N ARG A 123 -9.01 7.28 7.13
CA ARG A 123 -10.17 6.39 7.03
C ARG A 123 -11.46 7.04 7.51
N GLY A 124 -11.37 7.88 8.54
CA GLY A 124 -12.52 8.63 9.06
C GLY A 124 -13.07 9.62 8.03
N ALA A 125 -12.18 10.39 7.42
CA ALA A 125 -12.51 11.38 6.40
C ALA A 125 -13.08 10.72 5.12
N ILE A 126 -12.45 9.64 4.66
CA ILE A 126 -12.91 8.88 3.49
C ILE A 126 -14.31 8.29 3.73
N LYS A 127 -14.59 7.74 4.90
CA LYS A 127 -15.94 7.24 5.26
C LYS A 127 -17.00 8.34 5.36
N GLN A 128 -16.59 9.57 5.57
CA GLN A 128 -17.47 10.74 5.55
C GLN A 128 -17.69 11.29 4.12
N GLY A 129 -17.16 10.60 3.11
CA GLY A 129 -17.32 10.97 1.70
C GLY A 129 -16.22 11.90 1.18
N GLN A 130 -15.18 12.20 1.99
CA GLN A 130 -14.03 12.95 1.50
C GLN A 130 -13.15 12.10 0.60
N ILE A 131 -12.44 12.75 -0.31
CA ILE A 131 -11.60 12.13 -1.31
C ILE A 131 -10.14 12.44 -0.97
N LEU A 132 -9.33 11.38 -0.81
CA LEU A 132 -7.91 11.50 -0.56
C LEU A 132 -7.14 11.49 -1.88
N ILE A 133 -6.35 12.53 -2.11
CA ILE A 133 -5.46 12.67 -3.25
C ILE A 133 -4.03 12.52 -2.74
N MET A 134 -3.28 11.61 -3.36
CA MET A 134 -1.88 11.34 -3.08
C MET A 134 -1.06 11.75 -4.30
N ALA A 135 -0.09 12.64 -4.13
CA ALA A 135 0.78 13.09 -5.21
C ALA A 135 2.25 12.82 -4.87
N ASP A 136 2.94 12.06 -5.72
CA ASP A 136 4.37 11.81 -5.60
C ASP A 136 5.15 12.93 -6.31
N VAL A 137 5.74 13.83 -5.54
CA VAL A 137 6.45 15.01 -6.03
C VAL A 137 7.96 14.90 -5.81
N PRO A 138 8.79 15.55 -6.65
CA PRO A 138 10.22 15.70 -6.36
C PRO A 138 10.41 16.44 -5.03
N ALA A 139 11.33 15.96 -4.17
CA ALA A 139 11.56 16.56 -2.85
C ALA A 139 11.88 18.06 -2.89
N LEU A 140 12.53 18.52 -3.96
CA LEU A 140 12.87 19.94 -4.16
C LEU A 140 11.65 20.83 -4.46
N ARG A 141 10.53 20.23 -4.90
CA ARG A 141 9.31 20.94 -5.27
C ARG A 141 8.17 20.76 -4.26
N GLU A 142 8.43 20.03 -3.17
CA GLU A 142 7.43 19.74 -2.13
C GLU A 142 6.73 21.02 -1.66
N GLN A 143 7.51 21.98 -1.14
CA GLN A 143 6.98 23.24 -0.62
C GLN A 143 6.28 24.10 -1.67
N GLU A 144 6.79 24.10 -2.92
CA GLU A 144 6.17 24.82 -4.04
C GLU A 144 4.75 24.29 -4.30
N ILE A 145 4.60 22.97 -4.40
CA ILE A 145 3.33 22.32 -4.69
C ILE A 145 2.35 22.49 -3.52
N GLU A 146 2.82 22.27 -2.29
CA GLU A 146 2.00 22.51 -1.08
C GLU A 146 1.43 23.92 -1.05
N GLN A 147 2.29 24.93 -1.24
CA GLN A 147 1.86 26.33 -1.23
C GLN A 147 0.92 26.66 -2.38
N MET A 148 1.13 26.08 -3.55
CA MET A 148 0.26 26.26 -4.72
C MET A 148 -1.14 25.74 -4.40
N ILE A 149 -1.27 24.51 -3.92
CA ILE A 149 -2.56 23.91 -3.58
C ILE A 149 -3.23 24.66 -2.44
N ALA A 150 -2.51 24.99 -1.37
CA ALA A 150 -3.06 25.74 -0.24
C ALA A 150 -3.61 27.13 -0.62
N ARG A 151 -3.02 27.79 -1.62
CA ARG A 151 -3.51 29.08 -2.13
C ARG A 151 -4.77 28.94 -2.99
N HIS A 152 -4.82 27.91 -3.84
CA HIS A 152 -5.95 27.70 -4.74
C HIS A 152 -7.14 27.02 -4.05
N PHE A 153 -6.85 26.16 -3.07
CA PHE A 153 -7.86 25.35 -2.38
C PHE A 153 -7.71 25.45 -0.85
N PRO A 154 -8.09 26.60 -0.26
CA PRO A 154 -7.94 26.81 1.19
C PRO A 154 -8.83 25.87 2.03
N ASN A 155 -9.80 25.19 1.42
CA ASN A 155 -10.69 24.22 2.06
C ASN A 155 -10.19 22.77 1.88
N ALA A 156 -9.06 22.54 1.21
CA ALA A 156 -8.43 21.23 1.14
C ALA A 156 -7.51 21.09 2.36
N ASP A 157 -7.74 20.05 3.16
CA ASP A 157 -6.85 19.75 4.29
C ASP A 157 -5.54 19.16 3.76
N LEU A 158 -4.45 19.82 4.10
CA LEU A 158 -3.10 19.47 3.70
C LEU A 158 -2.44 18.72 4.84
N GLU A 159 -2.25 17.42 4.64
CA GLU A 159 -1.63 16.51 5.62
C GLU A 159 -0.20 16.18 5.18
N GLY A 160 0.75 16.95 5.54
CA GLY A 160 2.22 16.83 5.40
C GLY A 160 2.83 15.78 4.46
N GLY A 161 4.02 16.05 3.98
CA GLY A 161 4.74 15.15 3.05
C GLY A 161 5.47 14.01 3.76
N GLU A 162 5.35 12.79 3.27
CA GLU A 162 6.11 11.61 3.71
C GLU A 162 7.08 11.13 2.62
N PRO A 163 8.25 10.54 2.99
CA PRO A 163 9.12 9.94 2.01
C PRO A 163 8.41 8.77 1.32
N THR A 164 8.41 8.77 -0.01
CA THR A 164 7.88 7.66 -0.81
C THR A 164 8.80 6.46 -0.63
N SER A 165 8.30 5.36 -0.08
CA SER A 165 8.99 4.07 -0.17
C SER A 165 8.59 3.46 -1.51
N PRO A 166 9.54 3.22 -2.44
CA PRO A 166 9.22 2.48 -3.66
C PRO A 166 8.73 1.09 -3.27
N VAL A 167 7.59 0.67 -3.82
CA VAL A 167 7.02 -0.66 -3.57
C VAL A 167 7.87 -1.74 -4.24
N PHE A 168 8.66 -1.37 -5.26
CA PHE A 168 9.74 -2.16 -5.87
C PHE A 168 10.85 -1.21 -6.36
N PRO A 169 12.12 -1.65 -6.29
CA PRO A 169 13.24 -0.91 -6.88
C PRO A 169 13.15 -0.88 -8.41
#